data_47e846f52e040645d7829b722d024944
#
_entry.id   47e846f52e040645d7829b722d024944
#
_cell.length_a   1.000
_cell.length_b   1.000
_cell.length_c   1.000
_cell.angle_alpha   90.00
_cell.angle_beta   90.00
_cell.angle_gamma   90.00
#
_symmetry.space_group_name_H-M   'P 1'
#
loop_
_entity.id
_entity.type
_entity.pdbx_description
1 polymer ?
#
loop_
_entity_poly.entity_id
_entity_poly.type
_entity_poly.pdbx_seq_one_letter_code
_entity_poly.pdbx_strand_id
1 'polypeptide(L)'
;MNSADEKLLAIKAWLDPGDPLQSCIRDGAPIGGLGIELSTRRRNRINGRIENCVIDEGFSIRVQQSFGNCPKYIQARNERPRLRSGSEPESRMASYLGDNEVSFIAAADTFFIASRSALLDGPGSSQGLDVSHRGGLPGFVQVVSQSEICFPDFSGNLLFNTLGNLEVDARAGLLFIDFQSGRMLHIIGRARIHWDVAEAMRSAGIERLIFLDIQCVVNRAHAFPHLFDFVSYSPYLGAEG
;
A
#
# COMPACT_ATOMS: atom_id res chain seq x y z
N MET A 1 -20.86 12.62 29.71
CA MET A 1 -19.67 12.06 29.06
C MET A 1 -20.18 11.22 27.91
N ASN A 2 -20.08 11.71 26.66
CA ASN A 2 -20.33 10.88 25.52
C ASN A 2 -19.13 9.95 25.40
N SER A 3 -19.29 8.65 25.62
CA SER A 3 -18.30 7.66 25.24
C SER A 3 -18.08 7.79 23.74
N ALA A 4 -16.85 8.02 23.31
CA ALA A 4 -16.50 7.95 21.90
C ALA A 4 -16.97 6.59 21.38
N ASP A 5 -17.67 6.55 20.25
CA ASP A 5 -18.09 5.29 19.65
C ASP A 5 -16.82 4.52 19.27
N GLU A 6 -16.56 3.40 19.96
CA GLU A 6 -15.35 2.57 19.79
C GLU A 6 -15.15 2.03 18.37
N LYS A 7 -16.21 2.09 17.54
CA LYS A 7 -16.19 1.67 16.15
C LYS A 7 -16.01 2.82 15.15
N LEU A 8 -15.84 4.04 15.63
CA LEU A 8 -15.69 5.20 14.77
C LEU A 8 -14.25 5.77 14.86
N LEU A 9 -13.54 5.72 13.76
CA LEU A 9 -12.20 6.33 13.62
C LEU A 9 -12.34 7.66 12.87
N ALA A 10 -12.03 8.76 13.55
CA ALA A 10 -12.03 10.09 12.92
C ALA A 10 -10.69 10.37 12.23
N ILE A 11 -10.74 10.75 10.97
CA ILE A 11 -9.60 11.20 10.15
C ILE A 11 -9.74 12.72 9.98
N LYS A 12 -8.93 13.48 10.70
CA LYS A 12 -8.88 14.94 10.66
C LYS A 12 -7.86 15.41 9.64
N ALA A 13 -8.04 14.99 8.41
CA ALA A 13 -7.19 15.32 7.27
C ALA A 13 -7.99 15.20 5.99
N TRP A 14 -7.61 15.96 4.97
CA TRP A 14 -8.14 15.86 3.64
C TRP A 14 -7.05 15.49 2.65
N LEU A 15 -7.46 15.06 1.48
CA LEU A 15 -6.55 14.64 0.42
C LEU A 15 -6.04 15.88 -0.33
N ASP A 16 -4.77 15.89 -0.63
CA ASP A 16 -4.17 16.93 -1.47
C ASP A 16 -4.79 16.91 -2.89
N PRO A 17 -4.82 18.07 -3.58
CA PRO A 17 -5.21 18.11 -4.98
C PRO A 17 -4.44 17.11 -5.84
N GLY A 18 -5.15 16.40 -6.72
CA GLY A 18 -4.56 15.38 -7.58
C GLY A 18 -4.28 14.03 -6.91
N ASP A 19 -4.74 13.80 -5.68
CA ASP A 19 -4.71 12.47 -5.08
C ASP A 19 -5.73 11.55 -5.76
N PRO A 20 -5.34 10.35 -6.22
CA PRO A 20 -6.24 9.40 -6.90
C PRO A 20 -7.49 9.02 -6.10
N LEU A 21 -7.42 9.09 -4.76
CA LEU A 21 -8.56 8.75 -3.88
C LEU A 21 -9.62 9.86 -3.81
N GLN A 22 -9.29 11.08 -4.23
CA GLN A 22 -10.16 12.26 -4.04
C GLN A 22 -11.58 12.05 -4.61
N SER A 23 -11.70 11.41 -5.76
CA SER A 23 -12.98 11.08 -6.38
C SER A 23 -13.76 9.95 -5.69
N CYS A 24 -13.12 9.21 -4.80
CA CYS A 24 -13.69 8.02 -4.15
C CYS A 24 -14.15 8.29 -2.71
N ILE A 25 -13.65 9.36 -2.07
CA ILE A 25 -14.01 9.72 -0.69
C ILE A 25 -15.39 10.36 -0.66
N ARG A 26 -16.38 9.62 -0.17
CA ARG A 26 -17.78 10.07 0.04
C ARG A 26 -18.46 9.17 1.05
N ASP A 27 -19.52 9.67 1.67
CA ASP A 27 -20.32 8.88 2.63
C ASP A 27 -20.81 7.56 2.02
N GLY A 28 -20.73 6.50 2.81
CA GLY A 28 -21.09 5.14 2.45
C GLY A 28 -20.03 4.40 1.62
N ALA A 29 -19.00 5.08 1.09
CA ALA A 29 -17.96 4.41 0.32
C ALA A 29 -17.18 3.43 1.20
N PRO A 30 -16.87 2.21 0.68
CA PRO A 30 -16.00 1.29 1.38
C PRO A 30 -14.58 1.82 1.39
N ILE A 31 -13.87 1.61 2.51
CA ILE A 31 -12.49 2.03 2.68
C ILE A 31 -11.69 0.95 3.39
N GLY A 32 -10.46 0.70 2.90
CA GLY A 32 -9.45 -0.07 3.59
C GLY A 32 -8.31 0.85 4.04
N GLY A 33 -7.81 0.64 5.23
CA GLY A 33 -6.73 1.44 5.79
C GLY A 33 -5.65 0.59 6.44
N LEU A 34 -4.42 1.09 6.41
CA LEU A 34 -3.28 0.52 7.09
C LEU A 34 -2.61 1.58 7.95
N GLY A 35 -2.71 1.42 9.28
CA GLY A 35 -1.87 2.14 10.22
C GLY A 35 -0.55 1.41 10.38
N ILE A 36 0.58 2.10 10.21
CA ILE A 36 1.91 1.52 10.35
C ILE A 36 2.82 2.44 11.16
N GLU A 37 3.51 1.87 12.14
CA GLU A 37 4.58 2.51 12.90
C GLU A 37 5.90 1.89 12.47
N LEU A 38 6.63 2.59 11.60
CA LEU A 38 7.83 2.06 10.96
C LEU A 38 8.96 1.82 11.97
N SER A 39 9.08 2.63 13.02
CA SER A 39 10.13 2.50 14.04
C SER A 39 10.03 1.19 14.83
N THR A 40 8.82 0.73 15.11
CA THR A 40 8.55 -0.51 15.87
C THR A 40 8.10 -1.67 14.99
N ARG A 41 7.93 -1.45 13.69
CA ARG A 41 7.39 -2.41 12.72
C ARG A 41 5.98 -2.91 13.06
N ARG A 42 5.21 -2.15 13.85
CA ARG A 42 3.82 -2.48 14.17
C ARG A 42 2.90 -1.99 13.08
N ARG A 43 1.88 -2.78 12.77
CA ARG A 43 0.84 -2.39 11.84
C ARG A 43 -0.51 -2.97 12.22
N ASN A 44 -1.56 -2.19 11.96
CA ASN A 44 -2.94 -2.60 12.06
C ASN A 44 -3.66 -2.28 10.76
N ARG A 45 -4.56 -3.16 10.36
CA ARG A 45 -5.48 -2.95 9.24
C ARG A 45 -6.85 -2.62 9.77
N ILE A 46 -7.55 -1.79 9.03
CA ILE A 46 -8.95 -1.51 9.22
C ILE A 46 -9.68 -1.60 7.90
N ASN A 47 -10.90 -2.12 7.93
CA ASN A 47 -11.83 -2.03 6.82
C ASN A 47 -13.15 -1.49 7.35
N GLY A 48 -13.82 -0.68 6.56
CA GLY A 48 -15.06 -0.04 6.99
C GLY A 48 -15.72 0.78 5.89
N ARG A 49 -16.59 1.68 6.33
CA ARG A 49 -17.27 2.64 5.45
C ARG A 49 -17.05 4.05 5.93
N ILE A 50 -16.96 4.96 4.98
CA ILE A 50 -16.83 6.40 5.25
C ILE A 50 -18.16 6.93 5.75
N GLU A 51 -18.11 7.75 6.80
CA GLU A 51 -19.21 8.50 7.38
C GLU A 51 -18.76 9.93 7.70
N ASN A 52 -19.70 10.86 7.73
CA ASN A 52 -19.45 12.26 8.09
C ASN A 52 -18.33 12.89 7.24
N CYS A 53 -18.41 12.70 5.94
CA CYS A 53 -17.42 13.26 5.00
C CYS A 53 -17.69 14.76 4.81
N VAL A 54 -16.73 15.59 5.23
CA VAL A 54 -16.76 17.04 5.03
C VAL A 54 -15.53 17.43 4.22
N ILE A 55 -15.76 17.95 3.03
CA ILE A 55 -14.68 18.35 2.10
C ILE A 55 -13.75 19.34 2.81
N ASP A 56 -12.45 19.16 2.64
CA ASP A 56 -11.36 19.94 3.23
C ASP A 56 -11.21 19.86 4.77
N GLU A 57 -12.13 19.17 5.47
CA GLU A 57 -12.04 19.00 6.92
C GLU A 57 -11.62 17.58 7.33
N GLY A 58 -12.19 16.57 6.65
CA GLY A 58 -11.94 15.17 6.94
C GLY A 58 -13.18 14.29 6.86
N PHE A 59 -13.07 13.09 7.41
CA PHE A 59 -14.14 12.09 7.43
C PHE A 59 -13.98 11.14 8.60
N SER A 60 -14.99 10.36 8.87
CA SER A 60 -14.92 9.26 9.83
C SER A 60 -15.00 7.92 9.11
N ILE A 61 -14.41 6.89 9.70
CA ILE A 61 -14.53 5.51 9.24
C ILE A 61 -15.33 4.72 10.26
N ARG A 62 -16.50 4.20 9.87
CA ARG A 62 -17.21 3.17 10.61
C ARG A 62 -16.49 1.87 10.44
N VAL A 63 -15.69 1.50 11.42
CA VAL A 63 -14.84 0.31 11.37
C VAL A 63 -15.69 -0.96 11.47
N GLN A 64 -15.57 -1.82 10.49
CA GLN A 64 -16.22 -3.12 10.43
C GLN A 64 -15.27 -4.25 10.79
N GLN A 65 -13.99 -4.10 10.42
CA GLN A 65 -12.93 -5.07 10.71
C GLN A 65 -11.69 -4.32 11.17
N SER A 66 -11.04 -4.82 12.21
CA SER A 66 -9.73 -4.34 12.66
C SER A 66 -8.89 -5.51 13.11
N PHE A 67 -7.69 -5.64 12.58
CA PHE A 67 -6.80 -6.74 12.92
C PHE A 67 -5.33 -6.37 12.76
N GLY A 68 -4.53 -6.87 13.70
CA GLY A 68 -3.07 -6.79 13.64
C GLY A 68 -2.51 -7.72 12.57
N ASN A 69 -1.29 -7.44 12.14
CA ASN A 69 -0.59 -8.28 11.18
C ASN A 69 0.87 -8.47 11.58
N CYS A 70 1.50 -9.54 11.09
CA CYS A 70 2.88 -9.87 11.34
C CYS A 70 3.81 -8.70 10.95
N PRO A 71 4.87 -8.38 11.73
CA PRO A 71 5.84 -7.33 11.42
C PRO A 71 6.83 -7.71 10.32
N LYS A 72 6.75 -8.94 9.76
CA LYS A 72 7.67 -9.42 8.73
C LYS A 72 7.79 -8.45 7.57
N TYR A 73 9.03 -8.30 7.09
CA TYR A 73 9.41 -7.52 5.91
C TYR A 73 9.22 -6.00 6.01
N ILE A 74 8.89 -5.44 7.19
CA ILE A 74 8.84 -4.00 7.41
C ILE A 74 10.26 -3.49 7.71
N GLN A 75 10.73 -2.52 6.92
CA GLN A 75 12.00 -1.83 7.18
C GLN A 75 11.81 -0.82 8.30
N ALA A 76 12.72 -0.80 9.28
CA ALA A 76 12.66 0.18 10.36
C ALA A 76 13.10 1.55 9.88
N ARG A 77 12.33 2.57 10.25
CA ARG A 77 12.61 3.96 9.94
C ARG A 77 12.19 4.85 11.10
N ASN A 78 12.93 5.90 11.35
CA ASN A 78 12.59 6.93 12.31
C ASN A 78 12.07 8.16 11.58
N GLU A 79 10.94 8.70 12.03
CA GLU A 79 10.40 9.94 11.51
C GLU A 79 11.38 11.10 11.81
N ARG A 80 11.55 11.97 10.82
CA ARG A 80 12.29 13.21 10.97
C ARG A 80 11.41 14.42 10.63
N PRO A 81 11.64 15.56 11.27
CA PRO A 81 10.90 16.78 10.94
C PRO A 81 11.03 17.13 9.47
N ARG A 82 9.91 17.44 8.83
CA ARG A 82 9.89 18.04 7.50
C ARG A 82 9.69 19.54 7.64
N LEU A 83 10.63 20.31 7.15
CA LEU A 83 10.39 21.73 6.89
C LEU A 83 9.42 21.79 5.71
N ARG A 84 8.21 22.28 5.93
CA ARG A 84 7.21 22.44 4.86
C ARG A 84 7.80 23.33 3.77
N SER A 85 8.03 22.79 2.59
CA SER A 85 8.16 23.60 1.39
C SER A 85 6.75 24.05 1.00
N GLY A 86 6.56 25.35 0.76
CA GLY A 86 5.25 25.91 0.42
C GLY A 86 4.78 25.59 -1.02
N SER A 87 5.39 24.64 -1.72
CA SER A 87 4.98 24.21 -3.06
C SER A 87 3.89 23.16 -2.97
N GLU A 88 2.82 23.35 -3.73
CA GLU A 88 1.79 22.32 -3.92
C GLU A 88 2.38 21.07 -4.58
N PRO A 89 1.87 19.86 -4.25
CA PRO A 89 2.34 18.64 -4.86
C PRO A 89 2.05 18.64 -6.37
N GLU A 90 3.10 18.57 -7.18
CA GLU A 90 2.94 18.41 -8.62
C GLU A 90 2.56 16.97 -8.94
N SER A 91 1.46 16.77 -9.68
CA SER A 91 0.96 15.46 -10.08
C SER A 91 1.06 15.27 -11.59
N ARG A 92 1.64 14.14 -12.02
CA ARG A 92 1.75 13.72 -13.42
C ARG A 92 1.15 12.33 -13.61
N MET A 93 0.35 12.18 -14.65
CA MET A 93 -0.30 10.92 -14.99
C MET A 93 0.25 10.39 -16.32
N ALA A 94 0.45 9.07 -16.38
CA ALA A 94 0.88 8.35 -17.58
C ALA A 94 0.21 6.96 -17.64
N SER A 95 0.30 6.28 -18.78
CA SER A 95 -0.16 4.89 -18.95
C SER A 95 0.98 3.87 -18.90
N TYR A 96 2.21 4.30 -18.71
CA TYR A 96 3.42 3.47 -18.65
C TYR A 96 4.48 4.12 -17.75
N LEU A 97 5.49 3.34 -17.37
CA LEU A 97 6.64 3.79 -16.57
C LEU A 97 7.67 4.50 -17.47
N GLY A 98 8.10 5.68 -17.07
CA GLY A 98 9.29 6.32 -17.60
C GLY A 98 10.55 5.89 -16.84
N ASP A 99 11.73 6.30 -17.30
CA ASP A 99 13.02 5.91 -16.71
C ASP A 99 13.14 6.33 -15.23
N ASN A 100 12.55 7.46 -14.86
CA ASN A 100 12.54 7.94 -13.48
C ASN A 100 11.67 7.06 -12.55
N GLU A 101 10.55 6.54 -13.06
CA GLU A 101 9.68 5.61 -12.32
C GLU A 101 10.34 4.23 -12.22
N VAL A 102 10.98 3.75 -13.28
CA VAL A 102 11.77 2.50 -13.29
C VAL A 102 12.88 2.55 -12.24
N SER A 103 13.68 3.62 -12.23
CA SER A 103 14.76 3.82 -11.25
C SER A 103 14.22 3.90 -9.81
N PHE A 104 13.08 4.56 -9.62
CA PHE A 104 12.44 4.67 -8.31
C PHE A 104 11.96 3.30 -7.80
N ILE A 105 11.29 2.51 -8.63
CA ILE A 105 10.82 1.17 -8.28
C ILE A 105 12.00 0.25 -7.94
N ALA A 106 13.06 0.30 -8.74
CA ALA A 106 14.26 -0.52 -8.53
C ALA A 106 14.98 -0.20 -7.20
N ALA A 107 14.94 1.06 -6.76
CA ALA A 107 15.53 1.47 -5.49
C ALA A 107 14.62 1.25 -4.27
N ALA A 108 13.34 0.96 -4.48
CA ALA A 108 12.37 0.79 -3.40
C ALA A 108 12.59 -0.51 -2.63
N ASP A 109 12.51 -0.43 -1.30
CA ASP A 109 12.52 -1.57 -0.38
C ASP A 109 11.14 -1.82 0.24
N THR A 110 10.17 -1.00 -0.10
CA THR A 110 8.83 -0.99 0.48
C THR A 110 7.82 -0.47 -0.54
N PHE A 111 6.67 -1.13 -0.63
CA PHE A 111 5.47 -0.57 -1.24
C PHE A 111 4.22 -1.05 -0.50
N PHE A 112 3.09 -0.41 -0.81
CA PHE A 112 1.77 -0.78 -0.30
C PHE A 112 0.93 -1.26 -1.46
N ILE A 113 0.12 -2.32 -1.23
CA ILE A 113 -0.80 -2.86 -2.23
C ILE A 113 -2.22 -2.79 -1.71
N ALA A 114 -3.11 -2.24 -2.51
CA ALA A 114 -4.55 -2.26 -2.30
C ALA A 114 -5.20 -3.27 -3.24
N SER A 115 -6.12 -4.05 -2.71
CA SER A 115 -6.93 -5.02 -3.44
C SER A 115 -8.37 -5.01 -2.94
N ARG A 116 -9.28 -5.64 -3.67
CA ARG A 116 -10.69 -5.71 -3.29
C ARG A 116 -11.31 -7.06 -3.59
N SER A 117 -12.27 -7.46 -2.78
CA SER A 117 -13.19 -8.54 -3.13
C SER A 117 -14.13 -8.09 -4.26
N ALA A 118 -14.57 -9.01 -5.11
CA ALA A 118 -15.55 -8.74 -6.15
C ALA A 118 -16.91 -8.28 -5.58
N LEU A 119 -17.25 -8.77 -4.38
CA LEU A 119 -18.49 -8.46 -3.68
C LEU A 119 -18.20 -7.55 -2.49
N LEU A 120 -18.42 -6.24 -2.65
CA LEU A 120 -18.23 -5.26 -1.55
C LEU A 120 -19.44 -5.17 -0.61
N ASP A 121 -20.61 -5.72 -0.98
CA ASP A 121 -21.88 -5.55 -0.29
C ASP A 121 -22.52 -6.87 0.19
N GLY A 122 -21.76 -7.97 0.22
CA GLY A 122 -22.27 -9.27 0.67
C GLY A 122 -22.24 -9.45 2.20
N PRO A 123 -23.09 -10.32 2.77
CA PRO A 123 -23.05 -10.68 4.18
C PRO A 123 -21.86 -11.63 4.44
N GLY A 124 -20.72 -11.12 4.77
CA GLY A 124 -19.57 -11.95 5.12
C GLY A 124 -18.36 -11.13 5.56
N SER A 125 -17.70 -11.56 6.62
CA SER A 125 -16.53 -10.89 7.19
C SER A 125 -15.27 -10.95 6.30
N SER A 126 -15.29 -11.77 5.23
CA SER A 126 -14.16 -11.94 4.30
C SER A 126 -14.23 -11.02 3.08
N GLN A 127 -15.31 -10.25 2.93
CA GLN A 127 -15.52 -9.39 1.77
C GLN A 127 -15.13 -7.95 2.12
N GLY A 128 -14.36 -7.29 1.25
CA GLY A 128 -13.96 -5.92 1.49
C GLY A 128 -12.71 -5.50 0.73
N LEU A 129 -12.24 -4.33 1.11
CA LEU A 129 -10.96 -3.80 0.67
C LEU A 129 -9.86 -4.35 1.57
N ASP A 130 -8.67 -4.51 1.01
CA ASP A 130 -7.47 -4.84 1.78
C ASP A 130 -6.32 -3.92 1.36
N VAL A 131 -5.58 -3.42 2.35
CA VAL A 131 -4.33 -2.71 2.16
C VAL A 131 -3.22 -3.43 2.89
N SER A 132 -2.18 -3.80 2.18
CA SER A 132 -1.04 -4.55 2.70
C SER A 132 0.27 -3.81 2.45
N HIS A 133 1.19 -3.93 3.39
CA HIS A 133 2.60 -3.61 3.21
C HIS A 133 3.32 -4.77 2.55
N ARG A 134 4.20 -4.48 1.61
CA ARG A 134 5.16 -5.39 1.00
C ARG A 134 6.56 -4.80 1.12
N GLY A 135 7.53 -5.63 1.51
CA GLY A 135 8.90 -5.17 1.65
C GLY A 135 9.90 -6.24 1.25
N GLY A 136 11.05 -5.78 0.79
CA GLY A 136 12.18 -6.59 0.34
C GLY A 136 13.47 -5.77 0.36
N LEU A 137 14.57 -6.33 -0.11
CA LEU A 137 15.76 -5.55 -0.43
C LEU A 137 15.51 -4.74 -1.71
N PRO A 138 16.19 -3.60 -1.93
CA PRO A 138 16.13 -2.90 -3.21
C PRO A 138 16.31 -3.86 -4.39
N GLY A 139 15.47 -3.71 -5.42
CA GLY A 139 15.41 -4.64 -6.56
C GLY A 139 14.47 -5.83 -6.39
N PHE A 140 13.80 -5.99 -5.23
CA PHE A 140 12.82 -7.08 -5.07
C PHE A 140 11.57 -6.89 -5.96
N VAL A 141 11.27 -5.66 -6.37
CA VAL A 141 10.30 -5.38 -7.43
C VAL A 141 11.05 -5.23 -8.74
N GLN A 142 10.76 -6.08 -9.70
CA GLN A 142 11.37 -6.07 -11.02
C GLN A 142 10.46 -5.37 -12.02
N VAL A 143 11.01 -4.43 -12.76
CA VAL A 143 10.32 -3.83 -13.91
C VAL A 143 10.59 -4.73 -15.12
N VAL A 144 9.58 -5.48 -15.55
CA VAL A 144 9.66 -6.41 -16.69
C VAL A 144 9.63 -5.63 -18.00
N SER A 145 8.77 -4.61 -18.06
CA SER A 145 8.66 -3.67 -19.16
C SER A 145 8.09 -2.33 -18.68
N GLN A 146 7.97 -1.35 -19.54
CA GLN A 146 7.31 -0.07 -19.19
C GLN A 146 5.84 -0.23 -18.77
N SER A 147 5.21 -1.36 -19.11
CA SER A 147 3.80 -1.66 -18.82
C SER A 147 3.61 -2.85 -17.87
N GLU A 148 4.68 -3.43 -17.33
CA GLU A 148 4.58 -4.60 -16.46
C GLU A 148 5.66 -4.60 -15.39
N ILE A 149 5.25 -4.90 -14.15
CA ILE A 149 6.16 -5.17 -13.03
C ILE A 149 5.88 -6.53 -12.43
N CYS A 150 6.91 -7.11 -11.79
CA CYS A 150 6.83 -8.38 -11.08
C CYS A 150 7.39 -8.22 -9.67
N PHE A 151 6.77 -8.84 -8.68
CA PHE A 151 7.27 -8.86 -7.31
C PHE A 151 6.95 -10.20 -6.62
N PRO A 152 7.82 -10.61 -5.66
CA PRO A 152 7.64 -11.85 -4.92
C PRO A 152 6.57 -11.71 -3.84
N ASP A 153 5.88 -12.82 -3.55
CA ASP A 153 5.16 -13.06 -2.32
C ASP A 153 6.01 -13.96 -1.44
N PHE A 154 6.55 -13.38 -0.39
CA PHE A 154 7.40 -14.09 0.57
C PHE A 154 6.56 -14.85 1.60
N SER A 155 7.16 -15.87 2.21
CA SER A 155 6.54 -16.67 3.26
C SER A 155 6.01 -15.78 4.40
N GLY A 156 4.71 -15.83 4.61
CA GLY A 156 3.98 -14.98 5.56
C GLY A 156 3.25 -15.77 6.65
N ASN A 157 2.12 -15.23 7.10
CA ASN A 157 1.26 -15.79 8.11
C ASN A 157 0.08 -16.61 7.55
N LEU A 158 0.12 -16.98 6.28
CA LEU A 158 -0.92 -17.71 5.56
C LEU A 158 -2.30 -17.01 5.48
N LEU A 159 -2.35 -15.72 5.82
CA LEU A 159 -3.55 -14.91 5.61
C LEU A 159 -3.54 -14.36 4.18
N PHE A 160 -4.25 -15.03 3.31
CA PHE A 160 -4.28 -14.75 1.86
C PHE A 160 -5.21 -13.60 1.47
N ASN A 161 -5.45 -12.61 2.32
CA ASN A 161 -6.39 -11.52 2.06
C ASN A 161 -6.15 -10.85 0.70
N THR A 162 -4.93 -10.34 0.48
CA THR A 162 -4.56 -9.70 -0.79
C THR A 162 -4.67 -10.68 -1.96
N LEU A 163 -4.08 -11.89 -1.83
CA LEU A 163 -4.07 -12.87 -2.90
C LEU A 163 -5.48 -13.40 -3.20
N GLY A 164 -6.28 -13.70 -2.16
CA GLY A 164 -7.67 -14.12 -2.33
C GLY A 164 -8.52 -13.07 -3.03
N ASN A 165 -8.30 -11.78 -2.74
CA ASN A 165 -8.95 -10.70 -3.47
C ASN A 165 -8.53 -10.68 -4.94
N LEU A 166 -7.22 -10.79 -5.22
CA LEU A 166 -6.68 -10.73 -6.59
C LEU A 166 -7.12 -11.90 -7.46
N GLU A 167 -7.39 -13.08 -6.90
CA GLU A 167 -7.97 -14.23 -7.61
C GLU A 167 -9.40 -13.95 -8.09
N VAL A 168 -10.17 -13.17 -7.33
CA VAL A 168 -11.58 -12.89 -7.64
C VAL A 168 -11.72 -11.58 -8.44
N ASP A 169 -10.89 -10.58 -8.13
CA ASP A 169 -10.85 -9.28 -8.82
C ASP A 169 -9.38 -8.86 -8.99
N ALA A 170 -8.88 -9.04 -10.19
CA ALA A 170 -7.47 -8.79 -10.52
C ALA A 170 -7.04 -7.31 -10.37
N ARG A 171 -7.96 -6.36 -10.12
CA ARG A 171 -7.61 -4.96 -9.95
C ARG A 171 -6.77 -4.74 -8.70
N ALA A 172 -5.64 -4.06 -8.87
CA ALA A 172 -4.73 -3.69 -7.79
C ALA A 172 -4.24 -2.25 -7.93
N GLY A 173 -4.03 -1.61 -6.79
CA GLY A 173 -3.32 -0.35 -6.69
C GLY A 173 -2.05 -0.51 -5.87
N LEU A 174 -0.92 -0.04 -6.38
CA LEU A 174 0.34 0.00 -5.64
C LEU A 174 0.69 1.44 -5.30
N LEU A 175 1.30 1.63 -4.14
CA LEU A 175 1.85 2.90 -3.70
C LEU A 175 3.30 2.70 -3.26
N PHE A 176 4.22 3.34 -3.97
CA PHE A 176 5.62 3.49 -3.55
C PHE A 176 5.80 4.88 -2.93
N ILE A 177 6.58 4.95 -1.87
CA ILE A 177 6.90 6.21 -1.18
C ILE A 177 8.41 6.33 -1.07
N ASP A 178 8.96 7.42 -1.58
CA ASP A 178 10.30 7.83 -1.22
C ASP A 178 10.24 8.55 0.14
N PHE A 179 10.65 7.86 1.15
CA PHE A 179 10.62 8.35 2.53
C PHE A 179 11.61 9.49 2.79
N GLN A 180 12.53 9.78 1.88
CA GLN A 180 13.46 10.88 2.01
C GLN A 180 13.00 12.17 1.34
N SER A 181 12.41 12.07 0.15
CA SER A 181 11.92 13.24 -0.61
C SER A 181 10.43 13.51 -0.43
N GLY A 182 9.66 12.49 0.00
CA GLY A 182 8.20 12.53 0.06
C GLY A 182 7.55 12.38 -1.32
N ARG A 183 8.26 11.87 -2.33
CA ARG A 183 7.66 11.49 -3.61
C ARG A 183 6.77 10.27 -3.43
N MET A 184 5.61 10.30 -4.06
CA MET A 184 4.67 9.19 -4.11
C MET A 184 4.47 8.74 -5.55
N LEU A 185 4.51 7.42 -5.79
CA LEU A 185 4.22 6.81 -7.08
C LEU A 185 3.06 5.83 -6.90
N HIS A 186 1.91 6.16 -7.47
CA HIS A 186 0.77 5.26 -7.53
C HIS A 186 0.80 4.51 -8.86
N ILE A 187 0.58 3.22 -8.83
CA ILE A 187 0.45 2.36 -10.01
C ILE A 187 -0.86 1.61 -9.90
N ILE A 188 -1.70 1.72 -10.90
CA ILE A 188 -2.99 1.06 -10.97
C ILE A 188 -2.93 0.07 -12.13
N GLY A 189 -3.41 -1.16 -11.90
CA GLY A 189 -3.33 -2.19 -12.93
C GLY A 189 -4.12 -3.45 -12.59
N ARG A 190 -3.82 -4.52 -13.32
CA ARG A 190 -4.40 -5.84 -13.13
C ARG A 190 -3.31 -6.85 -12.78
N ALA A 191 -3.49 -7.54 -11.67
CA ALA A 191 -2.53 -8.52 -11.18
C ALA A 191 -2.83 -9.92 -11.71
N ARG A 192 -1.76 -10.71 -11.91
CA ARG A 192 -1.80 -12.15 -12.19
C ARG A 192 -0.89 -12.86 -11.19
N ILE A 193 -1.36 -13.94 -10.58
CA ILE A 193 -0.60 -14.72 -9.60
C ILE A 193 -0.02 -15.95 -10.28
N HIS A 194 1.30 -16.10 -10.19
CA HIS A 194 1.99 -17.33 -10.55
C HIS A 194 2.23 -18.15 -9.28
N TRP A 195 1.43 -19.18 -9.09
CA TRP A 195 1.43 -20.04 -7.92
C TRP A 195 2.63 -20.99 -7.87
N ASP A 196 3.10 -21.43 -9.05
CA ASP A 196 4.21 -22.35 -9.15
C ASP A 196 5.50 -21.60 -9.46
N VAL A 197 6.43 -21.60 -8.51
CA VAL A 197 7.77 -21.05 -8.66
C VAL A 197 8.81 -22.16 -8.60
N ALA A 198 9.98 -21.92 -9.21
CA ALA A 198 11.09 -22.87 -9.18
C ALA A 198 11.55 -23.15 -7.74
N GLU A 199 12.06 -24.37 -7.49
CA GLU A 199 12.54 -24.81 -6.17
C GLU A 199 13.58 -23.84 -5.58
N ALA A 200 14.48 -23.32 -6.42
CA ALA A 200 15.47 -22.32 -5.99
C ALA A 200 14.84 -21.04 -5.43
N MET A 201 13.69 -20.61 -5.96
CA MET A 201 12.95 -19.45 -5.45
C MET A 201 12.27 -19.78 -4.12
N ARG A 202 11.72 -21.00 -3.98
CA ARG A 202 11.12 -21.46 -2.72
C ARG A 202 12.18 -21.55 -1.61
N SER A 203 13.37 -22.04 -1.93
CA SER A 203 14.49 -22.08 -0.98
C SER A 203 14.94 -20.69 -0.55
N ALA A 204 14.73 -19.66 -1.39
CA ALA A 204 14.93 -18.25 -1.05
C ALA A 204 13.70 -17.58 -0.38
N GLY A 205 12.73 -18.36 0.10
CA GLY A 205 11.53 -17.86 0.79
C GLY A 205 10.47 -17.23 -0.11
N ILE A 206 10.60 -17.34 -1.45
CA ILE A 206 9.61 -16.85 -2.42
C ILE A 206 8.62 -17.97 -2.69
N GLU A 207 7.37 -17.77 -2.30
CA GLU A 207 6.32 -18.77 -2.51
C GLU A 207 5.58 -18.59 -3.85
N ARG A 208 5.49 -17.36 -4.33
CA ARG A 208 4.75 -16.99 -5.55
C ARG A 208 5.36 -15.76 -6.18
N LEU A 209 5.01 -15.52 -7.45
CA LEU A 209 5.28 -14.27 -8.13
C LEU A 209 3.96 -13.60 -8.52
N ILE A 210 3.87 -12.29 -8.31
CA ILE A 210 2.75 -11.48 -8.74
C ILE A 210 3.24 -10.57 -9.87
N PHE A 211 2.59 -10.64 -11.02
CA PHE A 211 2.77 -9.73 -12.15
C PHE A 211 1.65 -8.71 -12.13
N LEU A 212 1.95 -7.46 -12.41
CA LEU A 212 0.97 -6.39 -12.54
C LEU A 212 1.10 -5.75 -13.92
N ASP A 213 0.05 -5.91 -14.73
CA ASP A 213 -0.13 -5.19 -15.99
C ASP A 213 -0.59 -3.76 -15.68
N ILE A 214 0.23 -2.77 -16.01
CA ILE A 214 0.05 -1.36 -15.65
C ILE A 214 -0.99 -0.72 -16.57
N GLN A 215 -1.96 -0.01 -15.99
CA GLN A 215 -2.97 0.75 -16.71
C GLN A 215 -2.84 2.25 -16.49
N CYS A 216 -2.38 2.65 -15.32
CA CYS A 216 -2.21 4.06 -14.96
C CYS A 216 -1.07 4.21 -13.95
N VAL A 217 -0.29 5.24 -14.13
CA VAL A 217 0.81 5.68 -13.25
C VAL A 217 0.55 7.11 -12.85
N VAL A 218 0.54 7.41 -11.55
CA VAL A 218 0.42 8.78 -11.03
C VAL A 218 1.64 9.07 -10.16
N ASN A 219 2.48 9.98 -10.64
CA ASN A 219 3.67 10.41 -9.93
C ASN A 219 3.39 11.76 -9.27
N ARG A 220 3.60 11.84 -7.94
CA ARG A 220 3.33 13.02 -7.14
C ARG A 220 4.59 13.43 -6.40
N ALA A 221 5.16 14.56 -6.79
CA ALA A 221 6.33 15.11 -6.12
C ALA A 221 5.94 15.69 -4.76
N HIS A 222 6.74 15.39 -3.73
CA HIS A 222 6.59 15.96 -2.37
C HIS A 222 5.20 15.80 -1.73
N ALA A 223 4.42 14.81 -2.14
CA ALA A 223 3.05 14.64 -1.67
C ALA A 223 2.96 13.93 -0.31
N PHE A 224 3.95 13.12 0.08
CA PHE A 224 3.94 12.47 1.38
C PHE A 224 4.40 13.46 2.46
N PRO A 225 3.57 13.73 3.49
CA PRO A 225 3.84 14.80 4.43
C PRO A 225 4.94 14.49 5.46
N HIS A 226 5.31 13.23 5.60
CA HIS A 226 6.30 12.76 6.58
C HIS A 226 7.59 12.34 5.87
N LEU A 227 8.71 12.59 6.51
CA LEU A 227 10.01 12.10 6.05
C LEU A 227 10.59 11.14 7.08
N PHE A 228 11.34 10.15 6.62
CA PHE A 228 11.89 9.13 7.51
C PHE A 228 13.32 8.79 7.13
N ASP A 229 14.16 8.62 8.14
CA ASP A 229 15.50 8.09 8.01
C ASP A 229 15.49 6.58 8.15
N PHE A 230 16.19 5.89 7.26
CA PHE A 230 16.36 4.44 7.32
C PHE A 230 17.17 4.04 8.56
N VAL A 231 16.73 3.01 9.24
CA VAL A 231 17.42 2.45 10.42
C VAL A 231 17.97 1.06 10.13
N SER A 232 17.12 0.12 9.71
CA SER A 232 17.56 -1.25 9.43
C SER A 232 16.55 -1.99 8.57
N TYR A 233 17.05 -2.94 7.81
CA TYR A 233 16.19 -3.92 7.14
C TYR A 233 15.47 -4.82 8.13
N SER A 234 14.38 -5.42 7.68
CA SER A 234 13.69 -6.45 8.44
C SER A 234 14.63 -7.63 8.70
N PRO A 235 14.66 -8.19 9.91
CA PRO A 235 15.50 -9.38 10.20
C PRO A 235 15.06 -10.62 9.44
N TYR A 236 13.92 -10.58 8.77
CA TYR A 236 13.42 -11.66 7.91
C TYR A 236 13.90 -11.53 6.45
N LEU A 237 14.67 -10.49 6.12
CA LEU A 237 15.34 -10.32 4.85
C LEU A 237 16.81 -10.65 5.06
N GLY A 238 17.27 -11.82 4.61
CA GLY A 238 18.68 -12.20 4.70
C GLY A 238 19.06 -13.02 5.95
N ALA A 239 18.12 -13.76 6.53
CA ALA A 239 18.44 -14.78 7.55
C ALA A 239 18.99 -16.09 6.92
N GLU A 240 19.48 -16.03 5.67
CA GLU A 240 20.19 -17.12 5.02
C GLU A 240 21.48 -16.54 4.40
N GLY A 241 22.52 -16.55 5.20
CA GLY A 241 23.92 -16.45 4.83
C GLY A 241 24.61 -17.71 5.24
#